data_78a13db8a016335789a8d6c103b01099
#
_entry.id   78a13db8a016335789a8d6c103b01099
#
_cell.length_a   1.000
_cell.length_b   1.000
_cell.length_c   1.000
_cell.angle_alpha   90.00
_cell.angle_beta   90.00
_cell.angle_gamma   90.00
#
_symmetry.space_group_name_H-M   'P 1'
#
loop_
_entity.id
_entity.type
_entity.pdbx_description
1 polymer ?
#
loop_
_entity_poly.entity_id
_entity_poly.type
_entity_poly.pdbx_seq_one_letter_code
_entity_poly.pdbx_strand_id
1 'polypeptide(L)'
;MPRLRFLLALAVLVAAAVFTARDQWPWPRPIIQAPAVVAEIFTETLDTLRLGETVSEQFSRQGVKGFMLASEVDRSIFDLRRLRAGLVFNFRKKLTDSLPSQVVVRTGPEQKVNLQLAADGWRAVAEPIVWQPEMFALEGPIDNSLYEALDSDISDTLLDGGDRVALAWDLADIYAWQVDFSRDIRPGDHFRILVERLVSPEGETRFGKVVAGDLTVGGQAYSAYWFAAADGRVGYYDESGRSLRRAFLRAPLQFRRISSRLSSARRHPILGTVRRHEGTDYAADPGTPVMAAGDGMITQMGWSGGYGNLVEVRHPNSVTTRYGHLQGFKRGLNVGQRVNQGDVLGYVGSTGLATGPHLHYEFRVAGVSRDPARVDFGSGEPVPPASRAAFEQERARLNALLHPVPNPAIAVAR
;
A
#
# COMPACT_ATOMS: atom_id res chain seq x y z
N MET A 1 -45.52 -13.61 -46.20
CA MET A 1 -44.77 -12.80 -45.17
C MET A 1 -43.68 -11.87 -45.76
N PRO A 2 -43.74 -11.36 -46.95
CA PRO A 2 -42.74 -10.38 -47.47
C PRO A 2 -42.97 -8.94 -47.01
N ARG A 3 -44.26 -8.57 -46.70
CA ARG A 3 -44.59 -7.18 -46.32
C ARG A 3 -44.04 -6.72 -44.95
N LEU A 4 -43.89 -7.65 -43.99
CA LEU A 4 -43.37 -7.32 -42.65
C LEU A 4 -41.84 -7.03 -42.65
N ARG A 5 -41.08 -7.70 -43.55
CA ARG A 5 -39.66 -7.46 -43.74
C ARG A 5 -39.34 -6.10 -44.43
N PHE A 6 -40.25 -5.66 -45.32
CA PHE A 6 -40.11 -4.36 -45.98
C PHE A 6 -40.37 -3.18 -45.03
N LEU A 7 -41.33 -3.32 -44.11
CA LEU A 7 -41.63 -2.31 -43.10
C LEU A 7 -40.52 -2.20 -42.05
N LEU A 8 -39.88 -3.32 -41.66
CA LEU A 8 -38.73 -3.32 -40.74
C LEU A 8 -37.49 -2.68 -41.40
N ALA A 9 -37.21 -2.97 -42.68
CA ALA A 9 -36.10 -2.36 -43.40
C ALA A 9 -36.30 -0.85 -43.60
N LEU A 10 -37.53 -0.41 -43.84
CA LEU A 10 -37.86 1.00 -43.95
C LEU A 10 -37.74 1.73 -42.61
N ALA A 11 -38.17 1.09 -41.51
CA ALA A 11 -38.02 1.66 -40.18
C ALA A 11 -36.56 1.80 -39.74
N VAL A 12 -35.68 0.85 -40.10
CA VAL A 12 -34.24 0.93 -39.84
C VAL A 12 -33.57 2.00 -40.68
N LEU A 13 -33.96 2.16 -41.95
CA LEU A 13 -33.46 3.22 -42.82
C LEU A 13 -33.92 4.62 -42.38
N VAL A 14 -35.16 4.77 -41.92
CA VAL A 14 -35.63 6.03 -41.34
C VAL A 14 -34.95 6.34 -40.03
N ALA A 15 -34.72 5.33 -39.15
CA ALA A 15 -33.98 5.52 -37.92
C ALA A 15 -32.49 5.90 -38.16
N ALA A 16 -31.85 5.28 -39.15
CA ALA A 16 -30.49 5.63 -39.57
C ALA A 16 -30.42 7.03 -40.18
N ALA A 17 -31.38 7.42 -41.00
CA ALA A 17 -31.45 8.77 -41.56
C ALA A 17 -31.72 9.85 -40.51
N VAL A 18 -32.51 9.55 -39.47
CA VAL A 18 -32.74 10.46 -38.33
C VAL A 18 -31.49 10.58 -37.48
N PHE A 19 -30.71 9.48 -37.35
CA PHE A 19 -29.45 9.50 -36.55
C PHE A 19 -28.33 10.29 -37.27
N THR A 20 -28.22 10.18 -38.61
CA THR A 20 -27.24 10.94 -39.40
C THR A 20 -27.66 12.39 -39.64
N ALA A 21 -28.96 12.70 -39.70
CA ALA A 21 -29.49 14.07 -39.84
C ALA A 21 -29.39 14.86 -38.51
N ARG A 22 -29.21 14.18 -37.38
CA ARG A 22 -29.11 14.82 -36.05
C ARG A 22 -27.84 15.67 -35.91
N ASP A 23 -26.79 15.38 -36.68
CA ASP A 23 -25.53 16.14 -36.65
C ASP A 23 -25.52 17.33 -37.66
N GLN A 24 -26.49 17.42 -38.53
CA GLN A 24 -26.63 18.50 -39.52
C GLN A 24 -27.82 19.44 -39.28
N TRP A 25 -28.42 19.40 -38.08
CA TRP A 25 -29.56 20.24 -37.73
C TRP A 25 -29.11 21.70 -37.51
N PRO A 26 -29.64 22.69 -38.25
CA PRO A 26 -29.18 24.08 -38.22
C PRO A 26 -29.61 24.88 -36.98
N TRP A 27 -30.27 24.25 -36.02
CA TRP A 27 -30.65 24.95 -34.78
C TRP A 27 -29.45 25.02 -33.83
N PRO A 28 -29.15 26.21 -33.26
CA PRO A 28 -28.10 26.31 -32.26
C PRO A 28 -28.46 25.38 -31.11
N ARG A 29 -27.54 24.46 -30.78
CA ARG A 29 -27.69 23.63 -29.57
C ARG A 29 -27.84 24.63 -28.40
N PRO A 30 -28.83 24.44 -27.49
CA PRO A 30 -28.86 25.28 -26.31
C PRO A 30 -27.52 25.05 -25.62
N ILE A 31 -26.73 26.11 -25.51
CA ILE A 31 -25.54 26.11 -24.63
C ILE A 31 -26.14 25.96 -23.24
N ILE A 32 -26.17 24.72 -22.73
CA ILE A 32 -26.38 24.49 -21.31
C ILE A 32 -25.12 25.08 -20.70
N GLN A 33 -25.15 26.37 -20.39
CA GLN A 33 -24.19 26.95 -19.47
C GLN A 33 -24.35 26.15 -18.18
N ALA A 34 -23.38 25.30 -17.89
CA ALA A 34 -23.26 24.75 -16.55
C ALA A 34 -23.39 25.98 -15.60
N PRO A 35 -24.24 25.91 -14.57
CA PRO A 35 -24.34 27.02 -13.65
C PRO A 35 -22.92 27.39 -13.24
N ALA A 36 -22.58 28.66 -13.44
CA ALA A 36 -21.28 29.16 -13.00
C ALA A 36 -21.23 28.89 -11.50
N VAL A 37 -20.48 27.88 -11.10
CA VAL A 37 -20.16 27.67 -9.70
C VAL A 37 -19.28 28.85 -9.34
N VAL A 38 -19.90 29.89 -8.78
CA VAL A 38 -19.16 30.99 -8.19
C VAL A 38 -18.40 30.39 -7.02
N ALA A 39 -17.12 30.11 -7.23
CA ALA A 39 -16.25 29.66 -6.16
C ALA A 39 -16.28 30.71 -5.06
N GLU A 40 -16.83 30.37 -3.90
CA GLU A 40 -16.82 31.30 -2.75
C GLU A 40 -15.35 31.52 -2.35
N ILE A 41 -14.93 32.77 -2.39
CA ILE A 41 -13.57 33.16 -2.01
C ILE A 41 -13.51 33.30 -0.50
N PHE A 42 -12.64 32.52 0.14
CA PHE A 42 -12.40 32.60 1.58
C PHE A 42 -11.02 33.21 1.87
N THR A 43 -10.95 33.94 2.96
CA THR A 43 -9.67 34.20 3.65
C THR A 43 -9.45 33.09 4.65
N GLU A 44 -8.24 32.53 4.68
CA GLU A 44 -7.89 31.38 5.53
C GLU A 44 -6.93 31.83 6.64
N THR A 45 -7.16 31.33 7.85
CA THR A 45 -6.28 31.53 9.00
C THR A 45 -6.03 30.21 9.68
N LEU A 46 -4.76 29.78 9.70
CA LEU A 46 -4.35 28.57 10.41
C LEU A 46 -4.10 28.89 11.88
N ASP A 47 -4.68 28.09 12.76
CA ASP A 47 -4.47 28.20 14.20
C ASP A 47 -4.34 26.82 14.84
N THR A 48 -3.35 26.65 15.69
CA THR A 48 -3.04 25.36 16.32
C THR A 48 -3.63 25.29 17.72
N LEU A 49 -4.29 24.18 18.04
CA LEU A 49 -4.79 23.89 19.39
C LEU A 49 -3.61 23.72 20.34
N ARG A 50 -3.53 24.58 21.37
CA ARG A 50 -2.43 24.61 22.32
C ARG A 50 -2.60 23.56 23.42
N LEU A 51 -1.51 23.21 24.07
CA LEU A 51 -1.56 22.30 25.22
C LEU A 51 -2.41 22.89 26.35
N GLY A 52 -3.41 22.12 26.82
CA GLY A 52 -4.34 22.54 27.88
C GLY A 52 -5.46 23.47 27.41
N GLU A 53 -5.50 23.85 26.15
CA GLU A 53 -6.52 24.70 25.57
C GLU A 53 -7.73 23.88 25.12
N THR A 54 -8.91 24.45 25.30
CA THR A 54 -10.15 23.89 24.73
C THR A 54 -10.42 24.45 23.34
N VAL A 55 -11.21 23.74 22.54
CA VAL A 55 -11.65 24.22 21.22
C VAL A 55 -12.44 25.54 21.34
N SER A 56 -13.24 25.68 22.39
CA SER A 56 -13.98 26.95 22.64
C SER A 56 -13.06 28.16 22.85
N GLU A 57 -11.94 27.97 23.54
CA GLU A 57 -10.93 29.02 23.73
C GLU A 57 -10.22 29.34 22.43
N GLN A 58 -9.86 28.30 21.63
CA GLN A 58 -9.28 28.50 20.30
C GLN A 58 -10.23 29.29 19.38
N PHE A 59 -11.50 28.91 19.31
CA PHE A 59 -12.51 29.66 18.54
C PHE A 59 -12.68 31.10 19.02
N SER A 60 -12.62 31.33 20.35
CA SER A 60 -12.69 32.67 20.92
C SER A 60 -11.51 33.54 20.50
N ARG A 61 -10.31 33.00 20.34
CA ARG A 61 -9.14 33.72 19.76
C ARG A 61 -9.40 34.19 18.33
N GLN A 62 -10.20 33.46 17.57
CA GLN A 62 -10.59 33.80 16.20
C GLN A 62 -11.84 34.68 16.14
N GLY A 63 -12.26 35.24 17.30
CA GLY A 63 -13.40 36.12 17.42
C GLY A 63 -14.76 35.42 17.54
N VAL A 64 -14.81 34.10 17.45
CA VAL A 64 -16.04 33.32 17.56
C VAL A 64 -16.36 33.09 19.03
N LYS A 65 -17.28 33.87 19.58
CA LYS A 65 -17.76 33.74 20.97
C LYS A 65 -18.86 32.69 21.07
N GLY A 66 -18.84 31.90 22.14
CA GLY A 66 -19.91 30.93 22.41
C GLY A 66 -19.95 29.78 21.43
N PHE A 67 -18.76 29.22 21.06
CA PHE A 67 -18.68 28.01 20.23
C PHE A 67 -19.48 26.86 20.86
N MET A 68 -20.50 26.40 20.17
CA MET A 68 -21.28 25.21 20.52
C MET A 68 -21.48 24.36 19.28
N LEU A 69 -21.28 23.07 19.42
CA LEU A 69 -21.71 22.12 18.41
C LEU A 69 -23.22 21.94 18.48
N ALA A 70 -23.90 21.89 17.33
CA ALA A 70 -25.31 21.55 17.27
C ALA A 70 -25.58 20.22 17.98
N SER A 71 -26.75 20.09 18.61
CA SER A 71 -27.08 18.91 19.44
C SER A 71 -27.08 17.58 18.68
N GLU A 72 -27.22 17.60 17.36
CA GLU A 72 -27.27 16.44 16.48
C GLU A 72 -25.92 16.01 15.93
N VAL A 73 -24.82 16.65 16.33
CA VAL A 73 -23.49 16.24 15.85
C VAL A 73 -23.14 14.88 16.41
N ASP A 74 -22.96 13.90 15.52
CA ASP A 74 -22.49 12.58 15.90
C ASP A 74 -21.06 12.65 16.47
N ARG A 75 -20.93 12.31 17.74
CA ARG A 75 -19.64 12.29 18.45
C ARG A 75 -18.64 11.29 17.84
N SER A 76 -19.10 10.35 17.03
CA SER A 76 -18.21 9.47 16.27
C SER A 76 -17.47 10.21 15.16
N ILE A 77 -18.09 11.29 14.62
CA ILE A 77 -17.51 12.13 13.58
C ILE A 77 -16.52 13.12 14.20
N PHE A 78 -16.92 13.83 15.29
CA PHE A 78 -16.10 14.84 15.92
C PHE A 78 -16.32 14.90 17.43
N ASP A 79 -15.42 14.26 18.19
CA ASP A 79 -15.44 14.27 19.66
C ASP A 79 -14.39 15.26 20.20
N LEU A 80 -14.85 16.41 20.67
CA LEU A 80 -14.02 17.48 21.24
C LEU A 80 -13.11 17.00 22.39
N ARG A 81 -13.49 15.92 23.09
CA ARG A 81 -12.72 15.36 24.22
C ARG A 81 -11.52 14.53 23.78
N ARG A 82 -11.50 14.10 22.52
CA ARG A 82 -10.43 13.27 21.96
C ARG A 82 -9.40 14.05 21.15
N LEU A 83 -9.63 15.35 20.99
CA LEU A 83 -8.71 16.22 20.27
C LEU A 83 -7.42 16.39 21.08
N ARG A 84 -6.31 16.38 20.39
CA ARG A 84 -4.98 16.52 21.00
C ARG A 84 -4.40 17.88 20.66
N ALA A 85 -3.61 18.44 21.56
CA ALA A 85 -2.80 19.61 21.25
C ALA A 85 -1.92 19.34 20.02
N GLY A 86 -1.71 20.38 19.22
CA GLY A 86 -0.99 20.29 17.95
C GLY A 86 -1.89 20.16 16.72
N LEU A 87 -3.21 19.88 16.89
CA LEU A 87 -4.16 19.91 15.77
C LEU A 87 -4.27 21.32 15.19
N VAL A 88 -4.13 21.40 13.88
CA VAL A 88 -4.27 22.65 13.12
C VAL A 88 -5.72 22.77 12.62
N PHE A 89 -6.32 23.90 12.92
CA PHE A 89 -7.64 24.29 12.46
C PHE A 89 -7.48 25.39 11.39
N ASN A 90 -8.06 25.17 10.22
CA ASN A 90 -8.10 26.17 9.16
C ASN A 90 -9.43 26.92 9.25
N PHE A 91 -9.40 28.13 9.78
CA PHE A 91 -10.55 29.01 9.89
C PHE A 91 -10.76 29.75 8.58
N ARG A 92 -11.92 29.55 7.97
CA ARG A 92 -12.30 30.12 6.68
C ARG A 92 -13.37 31.17 6.87
N LYS A 93 -13.11 32.36 6.37
CA LYS A 93 -13.98 33.50 6.42
C LYS A 93 -14.27 33.99 5.01
N LYS A 94 -15.55 34.15 4.63
CA LYS A 94 -15.92 34.81 3.37
C LYS A 94 -15.42 36.24 3.38
N LEU A 95 -15.05 36.79 2.23
CA LEU A 95 -14.55 38.17 2.13
C LEU A 95 -15.55 39.20 2.68
N THR A 96 -16.84 38.88 2.62
CA THR A 96 -17.95 39.76 3.13
C THR A 96 -18.19 39.64 4.63
N ASP A 97 -17.65 38.63 5.28
CA ASP A 97 -17.95 38.29 6.67
C ASP A 97 -16.90 38.87 7.61
N SER A 98 -17.30 39.24 8.82
CA SER A 98 -16.39 39.68 9.88
C SER A 98 -15.78 38.50 10.65
N LEU A 99 -16.46 37.34 10.69
CA LEU A 99 -16.10 36.16 11.47
C LEU A 99 -16.01 34.93 10.59
N PRO A 100 -15.21 33.91 10.98
CA PRO A 100 -15.20 32.61 10.31
C PRO A 100 -16.57 31.94 10.33
N SER A 101 -17.01 31.44 9.20
CA SER A 101 -18.25 30.67 9.04
C SER A 101 -17.99 29.18 8.73
N GLN A 102 -16.75 28.85 8.46
CA GLN A 102 -16.31 27.48 8.19
C GLN A 102 -14.95 27.20 8.87
N VAL A 103 -14.76 26.00 9.40
CA VAL A 103 -13.48 25.58 9.96
C VAL A 103 -13.19 24.16 9.51
N VAL A 104 -12.03 23.93 8.93
CA VAL A 104 -11.59 22.61 8.50
C VAL A 104 -10.50 22.14 9.44
N VAL A 105 -10.66 20.93 9.95
CA VAL A 105 -9.65 20.28 10.81
C VAL A 105 -9.36 18.86 10.30
N ARG A 106 -8.09 18.55 10.18
CA ARG A 106 -7.66 17.20 9.81
C ARG A 106 -7.64 16.31 11.05
N THR A 107 -8.51 15.31 11.08
CA THR A 107 -8.64 14.38 12.23
C THR A 107 -7.93 13.06 12.03
N GLY A 108 -7.45 12.81 10.82
CA GLY A 108 -6.73 11.58 10.46
C GLY A 108 -6.04 11.67 9.10
N PRO A 109 -5.30 10.63 8.71
CA PRO A 109 -4.56 10.61 7.44
C PRO A 109 -5.48 10.63 6.21
N GLU A 110 -6.69 10.10 6.32
CA GLU A 110 -7.66 9.96 5.22
C GLU A 110 -8.93 10.80 5.44
N GLN A 111 -9.00 11.56 6.54
CA GLN A 111 -10.24 12.23 6.93
C GLN A 111 -9.98 13.62 7.47
N LYS A 112 -10.83 14.56 7.03
CA LYS A 112 -10.98 15.88 7.60
C LYS A 112 -12.41 16.08 8.08
N VAL A 113 -12.58 16.97 9.02
CA VAL A 113 -13.90 17.42 9.51
C VAL A 113 -14.08 18.87 9.11
N ASN A 114 -15.18 19.13 8.44
CA ASN A 114 -15.61 20.46 8.07
C ASN A 114 -16.68 20.91 9.07
N LEU A 115 -16.35 21.93 9.86
CA LEU A 115 -17.28 22.59 10.78
C LEU A 115 -17.90 23.78 10.06
N GLN A 116 -19.22 23.84 9.95
CA GLN A 116 -19.95 24.90 9.30
C GLN A 116 -20.90 25.57 10.31
N LEU A 117 -20.90 26.89 10.33
CA LEU A 117 -21.83 27.67 11.17
C LEU A 117 -23.23 27.60 10.57
N ALA A 118 -24.18 27.07 11.33
CA ALA A 118 -25.62 27.05 11.04
C ALA A 118 -26.40 27.88 12.05
N ALA A 119 -27.70 28.02 11.85
CA ALA A 119 -28.55 28.82 12.72
C ALA A 119 -28.62 28.29 14.18
N ASP A 120 -28.45 27.00 14.37
CA ASP A 120 -28.52 26.27 15.64
C ASP A 120 -27.14 25.95 16.26
N GLY A 121 -26.05 26.43 15.65
CA GLY A 121 -24.67 26.17 16.09
C GLY A 121 -23.78 25.61 15.01
N TRP A 122 -22.59 25.12 15.39
CA TRP A 122 -21.64 24.54 14.47
C TRP A 122 -21.96 23.08 14.18
N ARG A 123 -22.06 22.73 12.89
CA ARG A 123 -22.27 21.37 12.42
C ARG A 123 -20.98 20.77 11.93
N ALA A 124 -20.68 19.54 12.32
CA ALA A 124 -19.50 18.81 11.88
C ALA A 124 -19.89 17.80 10.78
N VAL A 125 -19.19 17.86 9.66
CA VAL A 125 -19.32 16.89 8.56
C VAL A 125 -17.95 16.25 8.33
N ALA A 126 -17.89 14.92 8.40
CA ALA A 126 -16.69 14.19 8.03
C ALA A 126 -16.57 14.12 6.51
N GLU A 127 -15.44 14.48 5.99
CA GLU A 127 -15.12 14.42 4.57
C GLU A 127 -13.86 13.59 4.34
N PRO A 128 -13.86 12.63 3.40
CA PRO A 128 -12.63 11.96 3.01
C PRO A 128 -11.70 12.96 2.31
N ILE A 129 -10.40 12.82 2.57
CA ILE A 129 -9.39 13.54 1.79
C ILE A 129 -9.24 12.82 0.45
N VAL A 130 -9.58 13.51 -0.64
CA VAL A 130 -9.46 12.95 -1.99
C VAL A 130 -8.05 13.21 -2.49
N TRP A 131 -7.21 12.20 -2.38
CA TRP A 131 -5.84 12.24 -2.87
C TRP A 131 -5.78 12.03 -4.38
N GLN A 132 -5.04 12.88 -5.06
CA GLN A 132 -4.80 12.79 -6.50
C GLN A 132 -3.40 12.24 -6.76
N PRO A 133 -3.23 11.17 -7.57
CA PRO A 133 -1.92 10.65 -7.88
C PRO A 133 -1.20 11.53 -8.92
N GLU A 134 0.02 11.92 -8.59
CA GLU A 134 0.98 12.54 -9.52
C GLU A 134 2.18 11.61 -9.69
N MET A 135 2.67 11.49 -10.91
CA MET A 135 3.85 10.68 -11.20
C MET A 135 5.02 11.56 -11.62
N PHE A 136 6.21 11.24 -11.12
CA PHE A 136 7.45 11.88 -11.51
C PHE A 136 8.60 10.87 -11.53
N ALA A 137 9.57 11.10 -12.41
CA ALA A 137 10.76 10.26 -12.49
C ALA A 137 11.87 10.84 -11.64
N LEU A 138 12.62 9.96 -10.98
CA LEU A 138 13.84 10.25 -10.24
C LEU A 138 14.95 9.38 -10.80
N GLU A 139 16.15 9.91 -10.91
CA GLU A 139 17.34 9.17 -11.31
C GLU A 139 18.57 9.73 -10.61
N GLY A 140 19.52 8.87 -10.32
CA GLY A 140 20.77 9.28 -9.70
C GLY A 140 21.77 8.14 -9.52
N PRO A 141 23.03 8.48 -9.28
CA PRO A 141 24.05 7.50 -8.91
C PRO A 141 23.85 7.01 -7.48
N ILE A 142 24.34 5.82 -7.19
CA ILE A 142 24.42 5.28 -5.84
C ILE A 142 25.91 5.11 -5.51
N ASP A 143 26.42 5.97 -4.65
CA ASP A 143 27.85 5.92 -4.30
C ASP A 143 28.12 5.14 -3.02
N ASN A 144 27.32 5.32 -1.98
CA ASN A 144 27.50 4.68 -0.67
C ASN A 144 26.31 3.77 -0.30
N SER A 145 25.10 4.34 -0.33
CA SER A 145 23.87 3.62 -0.03
C SER A 145 22.70 4.19 -0.81
N LEU A 146 21.67 3.34 -1.05
CA LEU A 146 20.46 3.79 -1.69
C LEU A 146 19.77 4.92 -0.91
N TYR A 147 19.71 4.79 0.43
CA TYR A 147 19.09 5.82 1.27
C TYR A 147 19.79 7.17 1.13
N GLU A 148 21.11 7.19 1.19
CA GLU A 148 21.89 8.42 1.09
C GLU A 148 21.73 9.07 -0.29
N ALA A 149 21.72 8.27 -1.36
CA ALA A 149 21.45 8.75 -2.72
C ALA A 149 20.06 9.41 -2.83
N LEU A 150 19.03 8.78 -2.27
CA LEU A 150 17.67 9.34 -2.28
C LEU A 150 17.55 10.59 -1.40
N ASP A 151 18.24 10.63 -0.26
CA ASP A 151 18.18 11.76 0.68
C ASP A 151 18.90 12.99 0.16
N SER A 152 20.03 12.80 -0.56
CA SER A 152 20.81 13.90 -1.14
C SER A 152 20.22 14.47 -2.43
N ASP A 153 19.62 13.63 -3.27
CA ASP A 153 19.24 14.01 -4.62
C ASP A 153 17.77 14.48 -4.73
N ILE A 154 16.94 14.16 -3.71
CA ILE A 154 15.51 14.51 -3.73
C ILE A 154 15.26 15.72 -2.82
N SER A 155 14.71 16.79 -3.39
CA SER A 155 14.35 17.98 -2.62
C SER A 155 13.12 17.74 -1.72
N ASP A 156 13.06 18.45 -0.57
CA ASP A 156 11.91 18.42 0.35
C ASP A 156 10.60 18.90 -0.30
N THR A 157 10.67 19.63 -1.40
CA THR A 157 9.49 20.06 -2.17
C THR A 157 8.88 18.93 -3.01
N LEU A 158 9.67 17.90 -3.33
CA LEU A 158 9.19 16.71 -4.04
C LEU A 158 8.72 15.65 -3.06
N LEU A 159 9.58 15.26 -2.11
CA LEU A 159 9.29 14.31 -1.04
C LEU A 159 9.97 14.79 0.24
N ASP A 160 9.25 14.88 1.32
CA ASP A 160 9.84 15.20 2.63
C ASP A 160 10.76 14.07 3.14
N GLY A 161 11.50 14.33 4.23
CA GLY A 161 12.42 13.34 4.78
C GLY A 161 11.76 12.03 5.20
N GLY A 162 10.50 12.07 5.68
CA GLY A 162 9.74 10.87 6.03
C GLY A 162 9.36 10.05 4.80
N ASP A 163 8.93 10.72 3.75
CA ASP A 163 8.58 10.13 2.46
C ASP A 163 9.80 9.53 1.74
N ARG A 164 10.99 10.18 1.84
CA ARG A 164 12.25 9.61 1.31
C ARG A 164 12.64 8.31 2.04
N VAL A 165 12.45 8.26 3.34
CA VAL A 165 12.64 7.02 4.10
C VAL A 165 11.67 5.94 3.64
N ALA A 166 10.38 6.27 3.46
CA ALA A 166 9.37 5.33 2.97
C ALA A 166 9.71 4.81 1.57
N LEU A 167 10.15 5.69 0.67
CA LEU A 167 10.62 5.33 -0.68
C LEU A 167 11.83 4.37 -0.64
N ALA A 168 12.81 4.63 0.25
CA ALA A 168 13.97 3.76 0.40
C ALA A 168 13.58 2.35 0.86
N TRP A 169 12.63 2.24 1.80
CA TRP A 169 12.09 0.97 2.24
C TRP A 169 11.32 0.24 1.14
N ASP A 170 10.48 0.96 0.38
CA ASP A 170 9.72 0.38 -0.73
C ASP A 170 10.65 -0.20 -1.80
N LEU A 171 11.69 0.54 -2.20
CA LEU A 171 12.71 0.04 -3.12
C LEU A 171 13.49 -1.16 -2.57
N ALA A 172 13.86 -1.10 -1.29
CA ALA A 172 14.52 -2.22 -0.64
C ALA A 172 13.67 -3.49 -0.65
N ASP A 173 12.35 -3.36 -0.43
CA ASP A 173 11.40 -4.48 -0.49
C ASP A 173 11.19 -5.00 -1.92
N ILE A 174 11.05 -4.11 -2.91
CA ILE A 174 10.87 -4.47 -4.31
C ILE A 174 12.02 -5.34 -4.81
N TYR A 175 13.25 -4.94 -4.53
CA TYR A 175 14.46 -5.62 -5.02
C TYR A 175 15.12 -6.55 -3.99
N ALA A 176 14.50 -6.79 -2.84
CA ALA A 176 15.05 -7.56 -1.70
C ALA A 176 15.61 -8.94 -2.06
N TRP A 177 15.14 -9.50 -3.18
CA TRP A 177 15.55 -10.85 -3.62
C TRP A 177 16.60 -10.85 -4.72
N GLN A 178 16.83 -9.73 -5.36
CA GLN A 178 17.83 -9.55 -6.41
C GLN A 178 19.09 -8.88 -5.88
N VAL A 179 18.95 -7.96 -4.91
CA VAL A 179 20.02 -7.11 -4.42
C VAL A 179 20.08 -7.15 -2.89
N ASP A 180 21.24 -7.40 -2.33
CA ASP A 180 21.53 -7.14 -0.92
C ASP A 180 22.11 -5.72 -0.80
N PHE A 181 21.23 -4.73 -0.53
CA PHE A 181 21.61 -3.32 -0.44
C PHE A 181 22.69 -3.02 0.59
N SER A 182 22.96 -3.95 1.53
CA SER A 182 24.04 -3.80 2.51
C SER A 182 25.40 -4.30 2.03
N ARG A 183 25.44 -5.06 0.92
CA ARG A 183 26.64 -5.75 0.46
C ARG A 183 26.96 -5.57 -1.01
N ASP A 184 25.94 -5.45 -1.85
CA ASP A 184 26.10 -5.49 -3.30
C ASP A 184 26.35 -4.12 -3.91
N ILE A 185 25.94 -3.04 -3.23
CA ILE A 185 26.09 -1.66 -3.69
C ILE A 185 27.56 -1.29 -3.85
N ARG A 186 27.87 -0.65 -4.99
CA ARG A 186 29.20 -0.14 -5.35
C ARG A 186 29.09 1.29 -5.89
N PRO A 187 30.12 2.12 -5.73
CA PRO A 187 30.18 3.41 -6.39
C PRO A 187 30.01 3.25 -7.91
N GLY A 188 29.13 4.05 -8.49
CA GLY A 188 28.76 3.97 -9.90
C GLY A 188 27.52 3.11 -10.21
N ASP A 189 26.94 2.47 -9.21
CA ASP A 189 25.61 1.92 -9.34
C ASP A 189 24.59 3.05 -9.57
N HIS A 190 23.43 2.74 -10.13
CA HIS A 190 22.50 3.77 -10.57
C HIS A 190 21.04 3.33 -10.36
N PHE A 191 20.21 4.27 -10.00
CA PHE A 191 18.75 4.06 -9.99
C PHE A 191 18.04 5.01 -10.95
N ARG A 192 16.96 4.54 -11.54
CA ARG A 192 15.95 5.35 -12.24
C ARG A 192 14.58 4.80 -11.86
N ILE A 193 13.74 5.61 -11.27
CA ILE A 193 12.46 5.18 -10.72
C ILE A 193 11.35 6.15 -11.11
N LEU A 194 10.16 5.62 -11.31
CA LEU A 194 8.92 6.36 -11.46
C LEU A 194 8.14 6.23 -10.16
N VAL A 195 7.89 7.35 -9.52
CA VAL A 195 7.25 7.42 -8.20
C VAL A 195 5.88 8.04 -8.33
N GLU A 196 4.90 7.45 -7.67
CA GLU A 196 3.59 8.04 -7.43
C GLU A 196 3.64 8.82 -6.11
N ARG A 197 3.28 10.09 -6.17
CA ARG A 197 3.02 10.97 -5.04
C ARG A 197 1.52 11.26 -4.99
N LEU A 198 0.96 11.27 -3.82
CA LEU A 198 -0.43 11.62 -3.60
C LEU A 198 -0.52 13.08 -3.16
N VAL A 199 -1.37 13.86 -3.82
CA VAL A 199 -1.55 15.30 -3.53
C VAL A 199 -2.99 15.54 -3.09
N SER A 200 -3.16 16.20 -1.95
CA SER A 200 -4.48 16.61 -1.47
C SER A 200 -4.95 17.89 -2.16
N PRO A 201 -6.25 18.20 -2.13
CA PRO A 201 -6.79 19.47 -2.64
C PRO A 201 -6.19 20.71 -1.96
N GLU A 202 -5.68 20.56 -0.74
CA GLU A 202 -5.03 21.59 0.04
C GLU A 202 -3.52 21.73 -0.28
N GLY A 203 -2.99 20.90 -1.21
CA GLY A 203 -1.58 20.92 -1.62
C GLY A 203 -0.65 20.10 -0.72
N GLU A 204 -1.17 19.36 0.26
CA GLU A 204 -0.36 18.41 1.03
C GLU A 204 0.07 17.26 0.13
N THR A 205 1.27 16.78 0.33
CA THR A 205 1.83 15.68 -0.44
C THR A 205 2.24 14.53 0.49
N ARG A 206 2.20 13.31 -0.05
CA ARG A 206 2.74 12.12 0.62
C ARG A 206 3.21 11.10 -0.42
N PHE A 207 4.18 10.30 -0.05
CA PHE A 207 4.61 9.15 -0.84
C PHE A 207 3.45 8.18 -1.06
N GLY A 208 3.26 7.74 -2.29
CA GLY A 208 2.29 6.72 -2.66
C GLY A 208 2.95 5.36 -2.80
N LYS A 209 3.68 5.16 -3.90
CA LYS A 209 4.43 3.93 -4.20
C LYS A 209 5.44 4.14 -5.32
N VAL A 210 6.37 3.24 -5.46
CA VAL A 210 7.14 3.08 -6.71
C VAL A 210 6.23 2.44 -7.75
N VAL A 211 6.16 3.01 -8.95
CA VAL A 211 5.30 2.49 -10.04
C VAL A 211 6.12 1.68 -11.05
N ALA A 212 7.34 2.13 -11.31
CA ALA A 212 8.32 1.40 -12.09
C ALA A 212 9.73 1.78 -11.64
N GLY A 213 10.71 0.94 -11.90
CA GLY A 213 12.09 1.26 -11.61
C GLY A 213 13.07 0.37 -12.34
N ASP A 214 14.21 0.97 -12.66
CA ASP A 214 15.42 0.31 -13.12
C ASP A 214 16.53 0.58 -12.10
N LEU A 215 17.14 -0.48 -11.65
CA LEU A 215 18.27 -0.46 -10.73
C LEU A 215 19.45 -1.17 -11.38
N THR A 216 20.60 -0.50 -11.46
CA THR A 216 21.84 -1.12 -11.92
C THR A 216 22.76 -1.28 -10.72
N VAL A 217 23.09 -2.52 -10.39
CA VAL A 217 23.97 -2.87 -9.26
C VAL A 217 25.06 -3.82 -9.74
N GLY A 218 26.32 -3.49 -9.52
CA GLY A 218 27.45 -4.28 -9.95
C GLY A 218 27.48 -4.56 -11.46
N GLY A 219 26.91 -3.66 -12.26
CA GLY A 219 26.78 -3.79 -13.72
C GLY A 219 25.61 -4.68 -14.18
N GLN A 220 24.81 -5.20 -13.26
CA GLN A 220 23.59 -5.96 -13.56
C GLN A 220 22.36 -5.04 -13.45
N ALA A 221 21.52 -5.04 -14.50
CA ALA A 221 20.25 -4.31 -14.52
C ALA A 221 19.10 -5.14 -13.98
N TYR A 222 18.25 -4.50 -13.19
CA TYR A 222 17.03 -5.06 -12.59
C TYR A 222 15.88 -4.09 -12.83
N SER A 223 14.83 -4.55 -13.52
CA SER A 223 13.63 -3.74 -13.78
C SER A 223 12.45 -4.22 -12.95
N ALA A 224 11.63 -3.29 -12.49
CA ALA A 224 10.43 -3.54 -11.71
C ALA A 224 9.25 -2.73 -12.26
N TYR A 225 8.09 -3.36 -12.41
CA TYR A 225 6.84 -2.73 -12.83
C TYR A 225 5.70 -3.13 -11.89
N TRP A 226 5.08 -2.15 -11.27
CA TRP A 226 3.88 -2.38 -10.48
C TRP A 226 2.69 -2.69 -11.38
N PHE A 227 1.96 -3.73 -11.06
CA PHE A 227 0.80 -4.14 -11.84
C PHE A 227 -0.28 -4.76 -10.97
N ALA A 228 -1.55 -4.38 -11.23
CA ALA A 228 -2.74 -4.99 -10.66
C ALA A 228 -3.45 -5.83 -11.73
N ALA A 229 -3.49 -7.13 -11.53
CA ALA A 229 -4.15 -8.05 -12.44
C ALA A 229 -5.67 -8.05 -12.25
N ALA A 230 -6.41 -8.47 -13.26
CA ALA A 230 -7.88 -8.49 -13.25
C ALA A 230 -8.50 -9.43 -12.20
N ASP A 231 -7.74 -10.41 -11.71
CA ASP A 231 -8.13 -11.32 -10.63
C ASP A 231 -7.85 -10.78 -9.22
N GLY A 232 -7.41 -9.52 -9.13
CA GLY A 232 -7.12 -8.84 -7.87
C GLY A 232 -5.71 -9.04 -7.33
N ARG A 233 -4.86 -9.82 -8.00
CA ARG A 233 -3.43 -9.92 -7.64
C ARG A 233 -2.72 -8.62 -7.96
N VAL A 234 -1.93 -8.14 -7.01
CA VAL A 234 -1.13 -6.91 -7.12
C VAL A 234 0.31 -7.23 -6.76
N GLY A 235 1.26 -6.67 -7.51
CA GLY A 235 2.68 -6.88 -7.22
C GLY A 235 3.61 -6.22 -8.21
N TYR A 236 4.91 -6.43 -7.97
CA TYR A 236 5.96 -6.01 -8.88
C TYR A 236 6.43 -7.18 -9.75
N TYR A 237 6.61 -6.91 -11.01
CA TYR A 237 7.00 -7.90 -12.02
C TYR A 237 8.17 -7.38 -12.84
N ASP A 238 9.05 -8.29 -13.28
CA ASP A 238 10.12 -7.97 -14.22
C ASP A 238 9.58 -7.77 -15.66
N GLU A 239 10.46 -7.40 -16.58
CA GLU A 239 10.12 -7.20 -18.00
C GLU A 239 9.43 -8.41 -18.63
N SER A 240 9.76 -9.61 -18.16
CA SER A 240 9.16 -10.86 -18.64
C SER A 240 7.83 -11.20 -17.97
N GLY A 241 7.38 -10.38 -17.01
CA GLY A 241 6.18 -10.61 -16.21
C GLY A 241 6.34 -11.70 -15.15
N ARG A 242 7.57 -12.03 -14.76
CA ARG A 242 7.84 -12.86 -13.58
C ARG A 242 7.74 -11.99 -12.35
N SER A 243 7.12 -12.50 -11.29
CA SER A 243 7.05 -11.79 -10.02
C SER A 243 8.44 -11.56 -9.44
N LEU A 244 8.72 -10.34 -9.01
CA LEU A 244 9.93 -9.99 -8.25
C LEU A 244 9.86 -10.50 -6.83
N ARG A 245 8.68 -10.72 -6.31
CA ARG A 245 8.45 -11.33 -5.01
C ARG A 245 8.79 -12.82 -5.09
N ARG A 246 9.56 -13.34 -4.15
CA ARG A 246 9.74 -14.78 -4.04
C ARG A 246 8.45 -15.45 -3.57
N ALA A 247 8.25 -16.69 -4.02
CA ALA A 247 7.09 -17.46 -3.62
C ALA A 247 7.01 -17.67 -2.10
N PHE A 248 8.17 -17.63 -1.39
CA PHE A 248 8.22 -17.85 0.05
C PHE A 248 9.26 -16.98 0.75
N LEU A 249 8.91 -16.51 1.94
CA LEU A 249 9.85 -15.88 2.88
C LEU A 249 10.82 -16.95 3.40
N ARG A 250 12.11 -16.62 3.51
CA ARG A 250 13.11 -17.48 4.14
C ARG A 250 12.90 -17.62 5.64
N ALA A 251 12.42 -16.57 6.28
CA ALA A 251 12.05 -16.54 7.69
C ALA A 251 10.71 -15.81 7.85
N PRO A 252 9.68 -16.44 8.40
CA PRO A 252 8.35 -15.87 8.50
C PRO A 252 8.16 -15.00 9.75
N LEU A 253 9.22 -14.41 10.27
CA LEU A 253 9.21 -13.48 11.42
C LEU A 253 10.53 -12.72 11.52
N GLN A 254 10.54 -11.63 12.30
CA GLN A 254 11.79 -11.05 12.79
C GLN A 254 12.36 -11.92 13.93
N PHE A 255 13.61 -12.32 13.85
CA PHE A 255 14.25 -13.20 14.81
C PHE A 255 15.63 -12.69 15.24
N ARG A 256 16.05 -13.09 16.45
CA ARG A 256 17.40 -12.74 16.99
C ARG A 256 18.47 -13.64 16.38
N ARG A 257 18.21 -14.95 16.31
CA ARG A 257 19.12 -15.98 15.77
C ARG A 257 18.38 -17.25 15.43
N ILE A 258 18.98 -18.07 14.57
CA ILE A 258 18.57 -19.46 14.37
C ILE A 258 19.15 -20.27 15.51
N SER A 259 18.28 -20.81 16.36
CA SER A 259 18.69 -21.62 17.52
C SER A 259 18.93 -23.09 17.15
N SER A 260 18.24 -23.59 16.13
CA SER A 260 18.43 -24.94 15.59
C SER A 260 18.01 -25.04 14.13
N ARG A 261 18.76 -25.80 13.34
CA ARG A 261 18.45 -26.06 11.93
C ARG A 261 17.81 -27.44 11.75
N LEU A 262 17.20 -27.67 10.58
CA LEU A 262 16.78 -29.00 10.11
C LEU A 262 17.93 -30.01 10.30
N SER A 263 17.67 -31.17 10.91
CA SER A 263 18.67 -32.20 11.14
C SER A 263 18.06 -33.59 11.07
N SER A 264 18.74 -34.52 10.41
CA SER A 264 18.32 -35.92 10.34
C SER A 264 18.51 -36.68 11.66
N ALA A 265 19.45 -36.23 12.52
CA ALA A 265 19.75 -36.85 13.81
C ALA A 265 20.20 -35.75 14.80
N ARG A 266 19.35 -35.41 15.76
CA ARG A 266 19.65 -34.45 16.83
C ARG A 266 19.26 -35.08 18.18
N ARG A 267 20.10 -34.89 19.19
CA ARG A 267 19.70 -35.21 20.58
C ARG A 267 18.60 -34.20 21.00
N HIS A 268 17.40 -34.71 21.28
CA HIS A 268 16.28 -33.88 21.67
C HIS A 268 16.53 -33.27 23.05
N PRO A 269 16.49 -31.94 23.25
CA PRO A 269 16.92 -31.29 24.50
C PRO A 269 16.06 -31.66 25.70
N ILE A 270 14.79 -32.01 25.49
CA ILE A 270 13.87 -32.41 26.56
C ILE A 270 13.85 -33.93 26.75
N LEU A 271 13.79 -34.69 25.65
CA LEU A 271 13.58 -36.14 25.73
C LEU A 271 14.90 -36.93 25.81
N GLY A 272 16.06 -36.30 25.61
CA GLY A 272 17.38 -36.94 25.66
C GLY A 272 17.66 -37.99 24.58
N THR A 273 16.66 -38.32 23.74
CA THR A 273 16.77 -39.32 22.65
C THR A 273 17.19 -38.62 21.34
N VAL A 274 17.89 -39.40 20.47
CA VAL A 274 18.21 -38.92 19.13
C VAL A 274 16.96 -38.97 18.26
N ARG A 275 16.52 -37.81 17.77
CA ARG A 275 15.36 -37.67 16.90
C ARG A 275 15.67 -36.75 15.74
N ARG A 276 14.92 -36.94 14.67
CA ARG A 276 14.91 -36.01 13.53
C ARG A 276 14.29 -34.67 13.97
N HIS A 277 14.94 -33.59 13.61
CA HIS A 277 14.40 -32.23 13.74
C HIS A 277 13.91 -31.78 12.38
N GLU A 278 12.58 -31.72 12.16
CA GLU A 278 11.97 -31.53 10.86
C GLU A 278 11.82 -30.06 10.46
N GLY A 279 12.26 -29.12 11.29
CA GLY A 279 12.13 -27.69 11.04
C GLY A 279 13.38 -26.91 11.37
N THR A 280 13.26 -25.61 11.25
CA THR A 280 14.22 -24.60 11.72
C THR A 280 13.61 -23.86 12.89
N ASP A 281 14.35 -23.75 13.99
CA ASP A 281 13.93 -23.03 15.17
C ASP A 281 14.52 -21.60 15.15
N TYR A 282 13.64 -20.61 15.12
CA TYR A 282 13.98 -19.18 15.15
C TYR A 282 13.72 -18.61 16.54
N ALA A 283 14.78 -18.29 17.28
CA ALA A 283 14.66 -17.65 18.60
C ALA A 283 14.19 -16.20 18.47
N ALA A 284 13.05 -15.90 19.07
CA ALA A 284 12.45 -14.57 19.06
C ALA A 284 11.71 -14.32 20.37
N ASP A 285 11.38 -13.07 20.66
CA ASP A 285 10.64 -12.70 21.87
C ASP A 285 9.20 -13.24 21.83
N PRO A 286 8.64 -13.61 22.99
CA PRO A 286 7.22 -13.94 23.09
C PRO A 286 6.36 -12.78 22.52
N GLY A 287 5.33 -13.13 21.76
CA GLY A 287 4.47 -12.14 21.14
C GLY A 287 4.98 -11.56 19.81
N THR A 288 6.19 -11.91 19.36
CA THR A 288 6.66 -11.54 18.01
C THR A 288 5.68 -12.07 16.97
N PRO A 289 5.21 -11.23 16.01
CA PRO A 289 4.32 -11.69 14.95
C PRO A 289 4.96 -12.76 14.08
N VAL A 290 4.21 -13.83 13.81
CA VAL A 290 4.55 -14.91 12.89
C VAL A 290 3.69 -14.78 11.65
N MET A 291 4.32 -14.70 10.48
CA MET A 291 3.68 -14.42 9.21
C MET A 291 3.58 -15.67 8.32
N ALA A 292 2.61 -15.69 7.43
CA ALA A 292 2.57 -16.69 6.36
C ALA A 292 3.80 -16.53 5.46
N ALA A 293 4.55 -17.62 5.29
CA ALA A 293 5.75 -17.59 4.47
C ALA A 293 5.46 -17.42 2.98
N GLY A 294 4.25 -17.75 2.53
CA GLY A 294 3.80 -17.64 1.14
C GLY A 294 2.28 -17.60 1.06
N ASP A 295 1.77 -17.29 -0.15
CA ASP A 295 0.32 -17.32 -0.42
C ASP A 295 -0.20 -18.75 -0.32
N GLY A 296 -1.34 -18.95 0.35
CA GLY A 296 -1.86 -20.30 0.56
C GLY A 296 -3.21 -20.35 1.25
N MET A 297 -3.54 -21.54 1.75
CA MET A 297 -4.77 -21.80 2.49
C MET A 297 -4.45 -22.52 3.80
N ILE A 298 -5.02 -22.06 4.89
CA ILE A 298 -4.86 -22.69 6.21
C ILE A 298 -5.54 -24.06 6.18
N THR A 299 -4.78 -25.11 6.41
CA THR A 299 -5.26 -26.49 6.43
C THR A 299 -5.42 -27.04 7.85
N GLN A 300 -4.66 -26.49 8.81
CA GLN A 300 -4.74 -26.84 10.21
C GLN A 300 -4.48 -25.63 11.09
N MET A 301 -5.22 -25.51 12.19
CA MET A 301 -5.00 -24.52 13.24
C MET A 301 -5.53 -25.08 14.58
N GLY A 302 -4.67 -25.09 15.59
CA GLY A 302 -5.01 -25.58 16.91
C GLY A 302 -3.85 -26.27 17.64
N TRP A 303 -4.18 -26.94 18.75
CA TRP A 303 -3.18 -27.72 19.49
C TRP A 303 -2.82 -29.00 18.77
N SER A 304 -1.52 -29.26 18.61
CA SER A 304 -0.99 -30.43 17.87
C SER A 304 0.22 -31.04 18.62
N GLY A 305 -0.06 -31.80 19.66
CA GLY A 305 0.93 -32.57 20.42
C GLY A 305 2.19 -31.81 20.76
N GLY A 306 3.36 -32.29 20.31
CA GLY A 306 4.65 -31.66 20.54
C GLY A 306 4.83 -30.28 19.95
N TYR A 307 4.10 -29.94 18.90
CA TYR A 307 4.11 -28.60 18.28
C TYR A 307 3.42 -27.52 19.15
N GLY A 308 2.61 -27.95 20.12
CA GLY A 308 1.77 -27.00 20.86
C GLY A 308 0.70 -26.36 19.93
N ASN A 309 0.54 -25.06 20.02
CA ASN A 309 -0.32 -24.34 19.07
C ASN A 309 0.36 -24.27 17.70
N LEU A 310 -0.28 -24.86 16.70
CA LEU A 310 0.20 -25.02 15.33
C LEU A 310 -0.73 -24.32 14.34
N VAL A 311 -0.15 -23.67 13.36
CA VAL A 311 -0.81 -23.33 12.08
C VAL A 311 -0.10 -24.08 10.97
N GLU A 312 -0.87 -24.69 10.05
CA GLU A 312 -0.37 -25.27 8.81
C GLU A 312 -1.01 -24.56 7.63
N VAL A 313 -0.19 -24.18 6.67
CA VAL A 313 -0.63 -23.53 5.42
C VAL A 313 -0.21 -24.40 4.26
N ARG A 314 -1.17 -24.72 3.38
CA ARG A 314 -0.93 -25.41 2.10
C ARG A 314 -0.82 -24.36 1.01
N HIS A 315 0.23 -24.49 0.21
CA HIS A 315 0.57 -23.64 -0.90
C HIS A 315 0.46 -24.40 -2.24
N PRO A 316 0.54 -23.72 -3.39
CA PRO A 316 0.70 -24.37 -4.68
C PRO A 316 1.93 -25.31 -4.74
N ASN A 317 2.00 -26.12 -5.78
CA ASN A 317 3.16 -27.00 -6.07
C ASN A 317 3.51 -28.00 -4.94
N SER A 318 2.50 -28.50 -4.23
CA SER A 318 2.66 -29.48 -3.13
C SER A 318 3.57 -28.98 -1.99
N VAL A 319 3.63 -27.68 -1.78
CA VAL A 319 4.35 -27.07 -0.65
C VAL A 319 3.41 -26.92 0.54
N THR A 320 3.93 -27.17 1.73
CA THR A 320 3.24 -26.96 3.02
C THR A 320 4.21 -26.30 3.99
N THR A 321 3.75 -25.31 4.73
CA THR A 321 4.51 -24.68 5.81
C THR A 321 3.80 -24.88 7.16
N ARG A 322 4.58 -25.08 8.23
CA ARG A 322 4.10 -25.25 9.61
C ARG A 322 4.75 -24.28 10.54
N TYR A 323 3.95 -23.77 11.46
CA TYR A 323 4.33 -22.74 12.44
C TYR A 323 3.92 -23.22 13.82
N GLY A 324 4.91 -23.78 14.56
CA GLY A 324 4.68 -24.39 15.87
C GLY A 324 5.11 -23.52 17.05
N HIS A 325 4.75 -23.96 18.25
CA HIS A 325 5.03 -23.37 19.54
C HIS A 325 4.43 -21.97 19.73
N LEU A 326 3.36 -21.63 18.96
CA LEU A 326 2.72 -20.33 19.02
C LEU A 326 2.10 -20.08 20.41
N GLN A 327 2.19 -18.84 20.90
CA GLN A 327 1.47 -18.38 22.08
C GLN A 327 -0.04 -18.37 21.83
N GLY A 328 -0.44 -17.95 20.61
CA GLY A 328 -1.81 -17.87 20.18
C GLY A 328 -1.92 -17.49 18.71
N PHE A 329 -3.12 -17.51 18.19
CA PHE A 329 -3.44 -17.23 16.80
C PHE A 329 -3.90 -15.78 16.61
N LYS A 330 -3.72 -15.23 15.44
CA LYS A 330 -4.33 -13.93 15.08
C LYS A 330 -5.85 -14.04 15.18
N ARG A 331 -6.47 -13.03 15.80
CA ARG A 331 -7.93 -12.98 15.95
C ARG A 331 -8.62 -12.96 14.59
N GLY A 332 -9.64 -13.80 14.41
CA GLY A 332 -10.41 -13.90 13.17
C GLY A 332 -9.81 -14.84 12.11
N LEU A 333 -8.70 -15.52 12.40
CA LEU A 333 -8.13 -16.53 11.53
C LEU A 333 -8.91 -17.84 11.62
N ASN A 334 -9.11 -18.54 10.50
CA ASN A 334 -9.89 -19.78 10.44
C ASN A 334 -9.27 -20.81 9.48
N VAL A 335 -9.48 -22.09 9.74
CA VAL A 335 -9.17 -23.17 8.79
C VAL A 335 -10.01 -23.01 7.54
N GLY A 336 -9.40 -23.22 6.35
CA GLY A 336 -10.01 -22.99 5.05
C GLY A 336 -9.86 -21.54 4.55
N GLN A 337 -9.36 -20.63 5.37
CA GLN A 337 -9.13 -19.24 4.96
C GLN A 337 -7.89 -19.15 4.06
N ARG A 338 -7.96 -18.32 3.01
CA ARG A 338 -6.81 -17.90 2.23
C ARG A 338 -5.99 -16.87 2.99
N VAL A 339 -4.69 -16.97 2.89
CA VAL A 339 -3.71 -16.03 3.43
C VAL A 339 -2.71 -15.65 2.35
N ASN A 340 -2.26 -14.41 2.38
CA ASN A 340 -1.18 -13.93 1.53
C ASN A 340 0.14 -14.00 2.27
N GLN A 341 1.24 -14.05 1.53
CA GLN A 341 2.59 -13.94 2.10
C GLN A 341 2.68 -12.65 2.95
N GLY A 342 3.18 -12.77 4.19
CA GLY A 342 3.28 -11.67 5.13
C GLY A 342 2.07 -11.48 6.04
N ASP A 343 0.93 -12.15 5.79
CA ASP A 343 -0.21 -12.10 6.70
C ASP A 343 0.16 -12.71 8.05
N VAL A 344 -0.18 -12.01 9.15
CA VAL A 344 0.09 -12.53 10.50
C VAL A 344 -0.81 -13.74 10.77
N LEU A 345 -0.22 -14.87 11.15
CA LEU A 345 -0.90 -16.11 11.51
C LEU A 345 -1.08 -16.25 13.02
N GLY A 346 -0.13 -15.75 13.79
CA GLY A 346 -0.09 -15.87 15.24
C GLY A 346 1.13 -15.20 15.83
N TYR A 347 1.49 -15.59 17.03
CA TYR A 347 2.55 -14.93 17.79
C TYR A 347 3.48 -15.97 18.42
N VAL A 348 4.78 -15.67 18.47
CA VAL A 348 5.80 -16.54 19.08
C VAL A 348 5.46 -16.85 20.53
N GLY A 349 5.56 -18.11 20.89
CA GLY A 349 5.36 -18.60 22.24
C GLY A 349 6.36 -19.68 22.63
N SER A 350 5.94 -20.55 23.56
CA SER A 350 6.70 -21.69 24.06
C SER A 350 5.77 -22.84 24.41
N THR A 351 4.70 -23.04 23.61
CA THR A 351 3.70 -24.09 23.83
C THR A 351 4.18 -25.44 23.31
N GLY A 352 3.67 -26.54 23.86
CA GLY A 352 4.09 -27.89 23.50
C GLY A 352 5.48 -28.27 24.02
N LEU A 353 6.29 -28.99 23.23
CA LEU A 353 7.62 -29.42 23.59
C LEU A 353 8.69 -28.38 23.25
N ALA A 354 8.65 -27.23 23.91
CA ALA A 354 9.58 -26.13 23.77
C ALA A 354 10.41 -25.89 25.02
N THR A 355 11.69 -25.56 24.88
CA THR A 355 12.61 -25.22 25.97
C THR A 355 12.64 -23.73 26.30
N GLY A 356 12.04 -22.91 25.48
CA GLY A 356 11.97 -21.47 25.60
C GLY A 356 11.29 -20.84 24.36
N PRO A 357 11.08 -19.53 24.36
CA PRO A 357 10.37 -18.85 23.29
C PRO A 357 11.09 -18.95 21.96
N HIS A 358 10.43 -19.54 20.96
CA HIS A 358 10.92 -19.65 19.58
C HIS A 358 9.77 -20.03 18.63
N LEU A 359 9.96 -19.77 17.35
CA LEU A 359 9.13 -20.35 16.29
C LEU A 359 9.79 -21.62 15.79
N HIS A 360 9.08 -22.74 15.84
CA HIS A 360 9.41 -23.93 15.06
C HIS A 360 8.78 -23.82 13.69
N TYR A 361 9.61 -23.69 12.63
CA TYR A 361 9.15 -23.49 11.26
C TYR A 361 9.58 -24.68 10.38
N GLU A 362 8.58 -25.32 9.74
CA GLU A 362 8.84 -26.36 8.73
C GLU A 362 8.45 -25.86 7.35
N PHE A 363 9.33 -26.06 6.39
CA PHE A 363 9.06 -25.91 4.97
C PHE A 363 9.11 -27.29 4.32
N ARG A 364 8.00 -27.76 3.76
CA ARG A 364 7.83 -29.11 3.25
C ARG A 364 7.46 -29.07 1.78
N VAL A 365 8.16 -29.89 0.96
CA VAL A 365 7.86 -30.08 -0.46
C VAL A 365 7.45 -31.53 -0.64
N ALA A 366 6.27 -31.79 -1.17
CA ALA A 366 5.70 -33.14 -1.31
C ALA A 366 5.80 -33.96 0.00
N GLY A 367 5.53 -33.32 1.14
CA GLY A 367 5.59 -33.94 2.47
C GLY A 367 6.98 -34.10 3.08
N VAL A 368 8.05 -33.78 2.36
CA VAL A 368 9.45 -33.89 2.85
C VAL A 368 9.95 -32.53 3.34
N SER A 369 10.41 -32.47 4.59
CA SER A 369 10.99 -31.26 5.17
C SER A 369 12.27 -30.85 4.46
N ARG A 370 12.40 -29.57 4.18
CA ARG A 370 13.55 -28.94 3.52
C ARG A 370 14.09 -27.80 4.39
N ASP A 371 15.38 -27.54 4.31
CA ASP A 371 15.99 -26.38 4.98
C ASP A 371 15.65 -25.11 4.21
N PRO A 372 14.88 -24.16 4.79
CA PRO A 372 14.48 -22.92 4.11
C PRO A 372 15.67 -22.08 3.62
N ALA A 373 16.82 -22.19 4.28
CA ALA A 373 18.03 -21.46 3.88
C ALA A 373 18.66 -21.99 2.57
N ARG A 374 18.30 -23.21 2.17
CA ARG A 374 18.90 -23.92 1.02
C ARG A 374 17.94 -24.17 -0.13
N VAL A 375 16.65 -23.90 0.07
CA VAL A 375 15.65 -24.05 -0.99
C VAL A 375 15.69 -22.83 -1.89
N ASP A 376 15.77 -23.07 -3.20
CA ASP A 376 15.40 -22.03 -4.16
C ASP A 376 13.86 -21.97 -4.21
N PHE A 377 13.29 -20.90 -3.68
CA PHE A 377 11.85 -20.73 -3.63
C PHE A 377 11.23 -20.33 -4.96
N GLY A 378 12.03 -20.08 -5.98
CA GLY A 378 11.56 -19.52 -7.25
C GLY A 378 10.98 -18.11 -7.09
N SER A 379 10.60 -17.50 -8.17
CA SER A 379 9.78 -16.29 -8.16
C SER A 379 8.35 -16.62 -7.73
N GLY A 380 7.65 -15.62 -7.19
CA GLY A 380 6.21 -15.70 -6.97
C GLY A 380 5.45 -15.97 -8.27
N GLU A 381 4.13 -16.07 -8.19
CA GLU A 381 3.32 -16.33 -9.37
C GLU A 381 3.50 -15.24 -10.43
N PRO A 382 3.75 -15.59 -11.70
CA PRO A 382 3.88 -14.61 -12.76
C PRO A 382 2.54 -13.92 -13.03
N VAL A 383 2.58 -12.87 -13.84
CA VAL A 383 1.36 -12.24 -14.36
C VAL A 383 0.43 -13.31 -14.95
N PRO A 384 -0.85 -13.35 -14.52
CA PRO A 384 -1.81 -14.33 -15.04
C PRO A 384 -1.92 -14.28 -16.57
N PRO A 385 -2.05 -15.42 -17.27
CA PRO A 385 -2.19 -15.44 -18.72
C PRO A 385 -3.30 -14.50 -19.24
N ALA A 386 -4.44 -14.44 -18.53
CA ALA A 386 -5.56 -13.55 -18.88
C ALA A 386 -5.23 -12.06 -18.77
N SER A 387 -4.26 -11.67 -17.95
CA SER A 387 -3.84 -10.28 -17.74
C SER A 387 -2.55 -9.92 -18.49
N ARG A 388 -1.98 -10.85 -19.26
CA ARG A 388 -0.68 -10.67 -19.89
C ARG A 388 -0.63 -9.48 -20.85
N ALA A 389 -1.64 -9.36 -21.74
CA ALA A 389 -1.71 -8.26 -22.69
C ALA A 389 -1.83 -6.90 -21.99
N ALA A 390 -2.64 -6.82 -20.92
CA ALA A 390 -2.79 -5.62 -20.12
C ALA A 390 -1.48 -5.23 -19.40
N PHE A 391 -0.75 -6.21 -18.88
CA PHE A 391 0.57 -5.99 -18.28
C PHE A 391 1.56 -5.43 -19.31
N GLU A 392 1.64 -6.00 -20.50
CA GLU A 392 2.57 -5.54 -21.54
C GLU A 392 2.25 -4.12 -22.01
N GLN A 393 0.96 -3.77 -22.10
CA GLN A 393 0.53 -2.42 -22.40
C GLN A 393 0.92 -1.43 -21.30
N GLU A 394 0.67 -1.80 -20.03
CA GLU A 394 1.01 -0.96 -18.89
C GLU A 394 2.53 -0.82 -18.73
N ARG A 395 3.27 -1.91 -18.85
CA ARG A 395 4.74 -1.89 -18.85
C ARG A 395 5.29 -0.95 -19.92
N ALA A 396 4.77 -1.01 -21.16
CA ALA A 396 5.21 -0.12 -22.24
C ALA A 396 4.91 1.35 -21.91
N ARG A 397 3.74 1.64 -21.32
CA ARG A 397 3.36 2.98 -20.87
C ARG A 397 4.31 3.50 -19.78
N LEU A 398 4.55 2.67 -18.75
CA LEU A 398 5.44 3.02 -17.63
C LEU A 398 6.89 3.20 -18.10
N ASN A 399 7.37 2.33 -18.98
CA ASN A 399 8.71 2.43 -19.55
C ASN A 399 8.91 3.73 -20.34
N ALA A 400 7.90 4.17 -21.10
CA ALA A 400 7.95 5.45 -21.81
C ALA A 400 8.01 6.66 -20.85
N LEU A 401 7.39 6.57 -19.69
CA LEU A 401 7.47 7.60 -18.64
C LEU A 401 8.80 7.55 -17.88
N LEU A 402 9.31 6.35 -17.65
CA LEU A 402 10.60 6.13 -16.97
C LEU A 402 11.78 6.58 -17.84
N HIS A 403 11.68 6.38 -19.16
CA HIS A 403 12.69 6.74 -20.17
C HIS A 403 12.11 7.72 -21.19
N PRO A 404 11.84 8.99 -20.80
CA PRO A 404 11.30 9.96 -21.73
C PRO A 404 12.32 10.20 -22.86
N VAL A 405 11.88 10.06 -24.10
CA VAL A 405 12.70 10.39 -25.27
C VAL A 405 12.99 11.90 -25.21
N PRO A 406 14.25 12.34 -25.21
CA PRO A 406 14.55 13.76 -25.24
C PRO A 406 13.84 14.40 -26.43
N ASN A 407 12.98 15.39 -26.17
CA ASN A 407 12.34 16.12 -27.26
C ASN A 407 13.40 17.07 -27.89
N PRO A 408 13.84 16.82 -29.13
CA PRO A 408 14.90 17.65 -29.74
C PRO A 408 14.46 19.12 -29.91
N ALA A 409 13.17 19.44 -29.80
CA ALA A 409 12.67 20.81 -29.91
C ALA A 409 12.90 21.68 -28.66
N ILE A 410 13.30 21.11 -27.51
CA ILE A 410 13.53 21.85 -26.26
C ILE A 410 15.03 22.12 -26.02
N ALA A 411 15.92 21.54 -26.82
CA ALA A 411 17.38 21.66 -26.67
C ALA A 411 17.98 23.03 -27.13
N VAL A 412 17.18 24.02 -27.47
CA VAL A 412 17.66 25.33 -28.03
C VAL A 412 17.47 26.49 -27.04
N ALA A 413 17.16 26.25 -25.77
CA ALA A 413 17.08 27.31 -24.77
C ALA A 413 17.92 26.98 -23.53
N ARG A 414 19.25 27.05 -23.66
CA ARG A 414 20.18 27.21 -22.55
C ARG A 414 21.21 28.31 -22.89
#